data_830619e969e2155293ee7e180b1ea62f
#
_entry.id   830619e969e2155293ee7e180b1ea62f
#
_cell.length_a   1.000
_cell.length_b   1.000
_cell.length_c   1.000
_cell.angle_alpha   90.00
_cell.angle_beta   90.00
_cell.angle_gamma   90.00
#
_symmetry.space_group_name_H-M   'P 1'
#
loop_
_entity.id
_entity.type
_entity.pdbx_description
1 polymer ?
#
loop_
_entity_poly.entity_id
_entity_poly.type
_entity_poly.pdbx_seq_one_letter_code
_entity_poly.pdbx_strand_id
1 'polypeptide(L)'
;MEKSNELNKFLSYIHMGMSIYRIYYEQSERFNDNELIKLIVEIEEIFKTHEEKTTRIINELGETATNSLTAAGIMGVYKERLKIFEEPFDICISALKSTNMGLISAIKFLNDNQELPDKTKTLIQDVIKDYQNIQEKWLNYIFMNIGCC
;
A
#
# COMPACT_ATOMS: atom_id res chain seq x y z
N MET A 1 22.07 10.02 -8.82
CA MET A 1 20.87 10.50 -9.53
C MET A 1 19.91 9.38 -9.90
N GLU A 2 20.36 8.33 -10.55
CA GLU A 2 19.49 7.21 -10.90
C GLU A 2 18.84 6.52 -9.67
N LYS A 3 19.62 6.35 -8.59
CA LYS A 3 19.13 5.68 -7.36
C LYS A 3 18.00 6.44 -6.67
N SER A 4 18.05 7.76 -6.63
CA SER A 4 17.00 8.57 -6.00
C SER A 4 15.74 8.60 -6.86
N ASN A 5 15.88 8.62 -8.20
CA ASN A 5 14.73 8.54 -9.10
C ASN A 5 13.99 7.21 -8.94
N GLU A 6 14.72 6.11 -8.78
CA GLU A 6 14.11 4.81 -8.56
C GLU A 6 13.40 4.75 -7.20
N LEU A 7 14.01 5.30 -6.16
CA LEU A 7 13.36 5.39 -4.84
C LEU A 7 12.12 6.27 -4.87
N ASN A 8 12.14 7.37 -5.63
CA ASN A 8 10.95 8.19 -5.81
C ASN A 8 9.84 7.44 -6.55
N LYS A 9 10.19 6.58 -7.47
CA LYS A 9 9.23 5.71 -8.14
C LYS A 9 8.60 4.73 -7.14
N PHE A 10 9.43 4.14 -6.27
CA PHE A 10 8.94 3.28 -5.19
C PHE A 10 8.02 4.04 -4.24
N LEU A 11 8.40 5.27 -3.86
CA LEU A 11 7.58 6.13 -3.02
C LEU A 11 6.24 6.45 -3.69
N SER A 12 6.22 6.63 -5.02
CA SER A 12 4.97 6.84 -5.76
C SER A 12 4.04 5.64 -5.64
N TYR A 13 4.57 4.42 -5.59
CA TYR A 13 3.76 3.22 -5.37
C TYR A 13 3.16 3.22 -3.96
N ILE A 14 3.90 3.68 -2.96
CA ILE A 14 3.39 3.81 -1.59
C ILE A 14 2.26 4.84 -1.55
N HIS A 15 2.44 6.00 -2.21
CA HIS A 15 1.39 7.03 -2.31
C HIS A 15 0.13 6.47 -2.98
N MET A 16 0.28 5.65 -4.00
CA MET A 16 -0.85 5.01 -4.67
C MET A 16 -1.62 4.12 -3.68
N GLY A 17 -0.90 3.29 -2.91
CA GLY A 17 -1.51 2.43 -1.88
C GLY A 17 -2.28 3.24 -0.84
N MET A 18 -1.71 4.34 -0.39
CA MET A 18 -2.36 5.25 0.56
C MET A 18 -3.64 5.84 -0.02
N SER A 19 -3.59 6.28 -1.26
CA SER A 19 -4.77 6.85 -1.95
C SER A 19 -5.88 5.81 -2.13
N ILE A 20 -5.52 4.58 -2.47
CA ILE A 20 -6.48 3.48 -2.64
C ILE A 20 -7.13 3.14 -1.30
N TYR A 21 -6.35 3.03 -0.23
CA TYR A 21 -6.88 2.71 1.10
C TYR A 21 -7.76 3.82 1.65
N ARG A 22 -7.51 5.08 1.27
CA ARG A 22 -8.40 6.18 1.64
C ARG A 22 -9.80 5.98 1.01
N ILE A 23 -9.85 5.44 -0.20
CA ILE A 23 -11.14 5.09 -0.84
C ILE A 23 -11.84 4.00 -0.02
N TYR A 24 -11.10 2.97 0.42
CA TYR A 24 -11.68 1.90 1.24
C TYR A 24 -12.20 2.45 2.57
N TYR A 25 -11.50 3.37 3.18
CA TYR A 25 -11.94 4.02 4.40
C TYR A 25 -13.27 4.75 4.18
N GLU A 26 -13.35 5.59 3.15
CA GLU A 26 -14.55 6.36 2.82
C GLU A 26 -15.74 5.42 2.55
N GLN A 27 -15.51 4.35 1.82
CA GLN A 27 -16.57 3.39 1.52
C GLN A 27 -16.99 2.58 2.75
N SER A 28 -16.05 2.25 3.63
CA SER A 28 -16.33 1.45 4.82
C SER A 28 -17.26 2.16 5.81
N GLU A 29 -17.25 3.50 5.82
CA GLU A 29 -18.11 4.27 6.69
C GLU A 29 -19.60 3.99 6.46
N ARG A 30 -19.97 3.58 5.25
CA ARG A 30 -21.35 3.27 4.88
C ARG A 30 -21.88 2.00 5.54
N PHE A 31 -21.01 1.12 6.01
CA PHE A 31 -21.41 -0.21 6.50
C PHE A 31 -21.52 -0.30 8.02
N ASN A 32 -21.16 0.76 8.74
CA ASN A 32 -21.17 0.78 10.21
C ASN A 32 -20.43 -0.40 10.85
N ASP A 33 -19.38 -0.87 10.19
CA ASP A 33 -18.56 -1.99 10.65
C ASP A 33 -17.28 -1.44 11.28
N ASN A 34 -17.28 -1.34 12.62
CA ASN A 34 -16.18 -0.74 13.35
C ASN A 34 -14.88 -1.53 13.22
N GLU A 35 -14.96 -2.85 13.11
CA GLU A 35 -13.77 -3.68 12.94
C GLU A 35 -13.14 -3.49 11.57
N LEU A 36 -13.95 -3.33 10.54
CA LEU A 36 -13.49 -3.03 9.19
C LEU A 36 -12.77 -1.69 9.15
N ILE A 37 -13.39 -0.66 9.72
CA ILE A 37 -12.81 0.69 9.78
C ILE A 37 -11.48 0.66 10.55
N LYS A 38 -11.46 -0.01 11.69
CA LYS A 38 -10.25 -0.12 12.50
C LYS A 38 -9.12 -0.81 11.75
N LEU A 39 -9.42 -1.87 11.02
CA LEU A 39 -8.44 -2.58 10.20
C LEU A 39 -7.86 -1.68 9.12
N ILE A 40 -8.72 -0.94 8.41
CA ILE A 40 -8.28 -0.03 7.35
C ILE A 40 -7.37 1.07 7.92
N VAL A 41 -7.75 1.66 9.05
CA VAL A 41 -6.94 2.70 9.71
C VAL A 41 -5.58 2.14 10.13
N GLU A 42 -5.55 0.95 10.68
CA GLU A 42 -4.30 0.28 11.06
C GLU A 42 -3.36 0.11 9.86
N ILE A 43 -3.91 -0.29 8.72
CA ILE A 43 -3.12 -0.48 7.50
C ILE A 43 -2.66 0.88 6.95
N GLU A 44 -3.50 1.90 6.99
CA GLU A 44 -3.11 3.26 6.59
C GLU A 44 -1.90 3.75 7.39
N GLU A 45 -1.85 3.46 8.68
CA GLU A 45 -0.71 3.82 9.54
C GLU A 45 0.57 3.06 9.13
N ILE A 46 0.44 1.81 8.72
CA ILE A 46 1.59 1.04 8.22
C ILE A 46 2.15 1.71 6.94
N PHE A 47 1.29 2.08 6.01
CA PHE A 47 1.71 2.76 4.78
C PHE A 47 2.33 4.12 5.05
N LYS A 48 1.80 4.85 6.02
CA LYS A 48 2.38 6.14 6.43
C LYS A 48 3.80 5.96 6.96
N THR A 49 4.04 4.91 7.73
CA THR A 49 5.38 4.56 8.20
C THR A 49 6.32 4.26 7.03
N HIS A 50 5.84 3.51 6.02
CA HIS A 50 6.62 3.25 4.81
C HIS A 50 6.97 4.55 4.09
N GLU A 51 6.01 5.45 3.96
CA GLU A 51 6.23 6.76 3.33
C GLU A 51 7.30 7.56 4.07
N GLU A 52 7.18 7.66 5.38
CA GLU A 52 8.12 8.43 6.22
C GLU A 52 9.54 7.89 6.12
N LYS A 53 9.70 6.57 6.20
CA LYS A 53 11.02 5.93 6.11
C LYS A 53 11.64 6.09 4.73
N THR A 54 10.84 5.93 3.68
CA THR A 54 11.32 6.09 2.30
C THR A 54 11.71 7.54 2.03
N THR A 55 10.87 8.48 2.46
CA THR A 55 11.13 9.91 2.34
C THR A 55 12.45 10.28 3.03
N ARG A 56 12.69 9.75 4.21
CA ARG A 56 13.92 10.00 4.96
C ARG A 56 15.17 9.58 4.18
N ILE A 57 15.13 8.38 3.59
CA ILE A 57 16.27 7.88 2.80
C ILE A 57 16.49 8.76 1.57
N ILE A 58 15.43 9.16 0.87
CA ILE A 58 15.54 10.04 -0.29
C ILE A 58 16.18 11.38 0.11
N ASN A 59 15.75 11.95 1.23
CA ASN A 59 16.31 13.21 1.73
C ASN A 59 17.78 13.05 2.14
N GLU A 60 18.16 11.94 2.74
CA GLU A 60 19.55 11.64 3.08
C GLU A 60 20.46 11.56 1.85
N LEU A 61 19.89 11.20 0.70
CA LEU A 61 20.59 11.19 -0.58
C LEU A 61 20.68 12.58 -1.23
N GLY A 62 20.15 13.63 -0.57
CA GLY A 62 20.17 14.99 -1.06
C GLY A 62 19.09 15.30 -2.10
N GLU A 63 18.11 14.43 -2.22
CA GLU A 63 17.03 14.57 -3.20
C GLU A 63 15.71 14.96 -2.51
N THR A 64 14.77 15.44 -3.32
CA THR A 64 13.43 15.79 -2.85
C THR A 64 12.48 14.62 -3.05
N ALA A 65 11.78 14.20 -1.99
CA ALA A 65 10.79 13.14 -2.07
C ALA A 65 9.57 13.61 -2.85
N THR A 66 9.07 12.75 -3.74
CA THR A 66 7.89 13.04 -4.54
C THR A 66 6.59 12.93 -3.73
N ASN A 67 5.60 13.75 -4.09
CA ASN A 67 4.23 13.62 -3.62
C ASN A 67 3.31 13.12 -4.73
N SER A 68 3.89 12.85 -5.91
CA SER A 68 3.12 12.54 -7.12
C SER A 68 2.93 11.06 -7.31
N LEU A 69 1.83 10.71 -7.96
CA LEU A 69 1.60 9.36 -8.48
C LEU A 69 2.16 9.28 -9.91
N THR A 70 2.53 8.08 -10.33
CA THR A 70 2.83 7.81 -11.74
C THR A 70 1.53 7.89 -12.54
N ALA A 71 1.62 8.02 -13.86
CA ALA A 71 0.43 8.00 -14.74
C ALA A 71 -0.38 6.73 -14.53
N ALA A 72 0.29 5.57 -14.41
CA ALA A 72 -0.37 4.31 -14.14
C ALA A 72 -1.03 4.30 -12.75
N GLY A 73 -0.39 4.92 -11.76
CA GLY A 73 -0.93 5.06 -10.41
C GLY A 73 -2.19 5.92 -10.37
N ILE A 74 -2.19 7.04 -11.08
CA ILE A 74 -3.37 7.91 -11.20
C ILE A 74 -4.54 7.12 -11.80
N MET A 75 -4.28 6.37 -12.86
CA MET A 75 -5.30 5.56 -13.51
C MET A 75 -5.82 4.47 -12.59
N GLY A 76 -4.94 3.83 -11.82
CA GLY A 76 -5.30 2.80 -10.86
C GLY A 76 -6.21 3.33 -9.76
N VAL A 77 -5.90 4.48 -9.21
CA VAL A 77 -6.73 5.14 -8.18
C VAL A 77 -8.09 5.51 -8.77
N TYR A 78 -8.09 6.06 -9.97
CA TYR A 78 -9.33 6.42 -10.66
C TYR A 78 -10.25 5.19 -10.85
N LYS A 79 -9.69 4.06 -11.28
CA LYS A 79 -10.45 2.82 -11.46
C LYS A 79 -11.04 2.33 -10.13
N GLU A 80 -10.28 2.38 -9.04
CA GLU A 80 -10.78 2.02 -7.72
C GLU A 80 -11.91 2.93 -7.28
N ARG A 81 -11.80 4.23 -7.56
CA ARG A 81 -12.83 5.21 -7.18
C ARG A 81 -14.15 4.99 -7.94
N LEU A 82 -14.10 4.39 -9.11
CA LEU A 82 -15.30 4.07 -9.89
C LEU A 82 -16.01 2.80 -9.42
N LYS A 83 -15.37 1.98 -8.60
CA LYS A 83 -15.99 0.75 -8.10
C LYS A 83 -17.12 1.06 -7.13
N ILE A 84 -18.16 0.22 -7.20
CA ILE A 84 -19.27 0.26 -6.25
C ILE A 84 -19.08 -0.91 -5.28
N PHE A 85 -18.95 -0.59 -4.00
CA PHE A 85 -18.85 -1.57 -2.94
C PHE A 85 -20.21 -1.70 -2.27
N GLU A 86 -20.85 -2.84 -2.41
CA GLU A 86 -22.18 -3.08 -1.87
C GLU A 86 -22.15 -3.67 -0.46
N GLU A 87 -21.04 -4.35 -0.12
CA GLU A 87 -20.88 -4.98 1.19
C GLU A 87 -19.40 -5.00 1.59
N PRO A 88 -19.11 -5.22 2.88
CA PRO A 88 -17.72 -5.28 3.36
C PRO A 88 -16.84 -6.26 2.59
N PHE A 89 -17.39 -7.38 2.16
CA PHE A 89 -16.63 -8.38 1.40
C PHE A 89 -16.03 -7.80 0.12
N ASP A 90 -16.75 -6.90 -0.54
CA ASP A 90 -16.27 -6.25 -1.76
C ASP A 90 -14.99 -5.45 -1.50
N ILE A 91 -14.93 -4.74 -0.37
CA ILE A 91 -13.73 -4.02 0.05
C ILE A 91 -12.59 -5.01 0.31
N CYS A 92 -12.87 -6.11 1.00
CA CYS A 92 -11.86 -7.12 1.31
C CYS A 92 -11.20 -7.67 0.05
N ILE A 93 -11.98 -8.01 -0.96
CA ILE A 93 -11.46 -8.55 -2.22
C ILE A 93 -10.62 -7.50 -2.95
N SER A 94 -11.10 -6.27 -3.04
CA SER A 94 -10.33 -5.19 -3.66
C SER A 94 -9.03 -4.91 -2.90
N ALA A 95 -9.08 -4.91 -1.57
CA ALA A 95 -7.90 -4.67 -0.74
C ALA A 95 -6.86 -5.79 -0.89
N LEU A 96 -7.30 -7.05 -0.94
CA LEU A 96 -6.40 -8.17 -1.19
C LEU A 96 -5.71 -8.04 -2.55
N LYS A 97 -6.44 -7.66 -3.59
CA LYS A 97 -5.89 -7.48 -4.93
C LYS A 97 -4.89 -6.32 -4.97
N SER A 98 -5.26 -5.18 -4.44
CA SER A 98 -4.39 -3.99 -4.46
C SER A 98 -3.13 -4.19 -3.60
N THR A 99 -3.26 -4.84 -2.45
CA THR A 99 -2.11 -5.16 -1.60
C THR A 99 -1.17 -6.14 -2.29
N ASN A 100 -1.74 -7.15 -2.98
CA ASN A 100 -0.93 -8.09 -3.74
C ASN A 100 -0.15 -7.41 -4.87
N MET A 101 -0.78 -6.45 -5.55
CA MET A 101 -0.09 -5.67 -6.58
C MET A 101 1.07 -4.87 -5.99
N GLY A 102 0.86 -4.28 -4.82
CA GLY A 102 1.93 -3.58 -4.10
C GLY A 102 3.08 -4.50 -3.70
N LEU A 103 2.75 -5.69 -3.21
CA LEU A 103 3.73 -6.72 -2.86
C LEU A 103 4.58 -7.10 -4.08
N ILE A 104 3.94 -7.39 -5.20
CA ILE A 104 4.63 -7.76 -6.44
C ILE A 104 5.52 -6.61 -6.92
N SER A 105 5.02 -5.36 -6.89
CA SER A 105 5.79 -4.19 -7.29
C SER A 105 7.04 -4.01 -6.43
N ALA A 106 6.93 -4.23 -5.12
CA ALA A 106 8.07 -4.13 -4.20
C ALA A 106 9.11 -5.22 -4.47
N ILE A 107 8.66 -6.45 -4.73
CA ILE A 107 9.56 -7.57 -5.07
C ILE A 107 10.30 -7.28 -6.38
N LYS A 108 9.59 -6.82 -7.40
CA LYS A 108 10.20 -6.45 -8.69
C LYS A 108 11.20 -5.32 -8.52
N PHE A 109 10.84 -4.30 -7.74
CA PHE A 109 11.74 -3.19 -7.48
C PHE A 109 13.04 -3.67 -6.83
N LEU A 110 12.94 -4.53 -5.82
CA LEU A 110 14.12 -5.08 -5.14
C LEU A 110 14.97 -5.88 -6.10
N ASN A 111 14.36 -6.70 -6.96
CA ASN A 111 15.08 -7.51 -7.95
C ASN A 111 15.79 -6.64 -8.99
N ASP A 112 15.17 -5.55 -9.41
CA ASP A 112 15.69 -4.67 -10.46
C ASP A 112 16.75 -3.68 -9.92
N ASN A 113 16.91 -3.58 -8.61
CA ASN A 113 17.79 -2.59 -7.97
C ASN A 113 18.71 -3.25 -6.93
N GLN A 114 19.40 -4.30 -7.35
CA GLN A 114 20.31 -5.07 -6.47
C GLN A 114 21.49 -4.25 -5.94
N GLU A 115 21.85 -3.17 -6.62
CA GLU A 115 22.97 -2.30 -6.26
C GLU A 115 22.64 -1.28 -5.17
N LEU A 116 21.39 -1.22 -4.72
CA LEU A 116 21.00 -0.31 -3.64
C LEU A 116 21.76 -0.64 -2.34
N PRO A 117 22.03 0.38 -1.50
CA PRO A 117 22.65 0.14 -0.20
C PRO A 117 21.84 -0.83 0.66
N ASP A 118 22.51 -1.58 1.52
CA ASP A 118 21.86 -2.58 2.38
C ASP A 118 20.73 -1.98 3.23
N LYS A 119 20.91 -0.78 3.73
CA LYS A 119 19.89 -0.06 4.50
C LYS A 119 18.59 0.10 3.70
N THR A 120 18.71 0.46 2.44
CA THR A 120 17.56 0.62 1.53
C THR A 120 16.91 -0.72 1.20
N LYS A 121 17.73 -1.73 0.93
CA LYS A 121 17.22 -3.08 0.66
C LYS A 121 16.45 -3.62 1.87
N THR A 122 16.95 -3.38 3.07
CA THR A 122 16.31 -3.80 4.31
C THR A 122 14.95 -3.12 4.45
N LEU A 123 14.85 -1.83 4.14
CA LEU A 123 13.57 -1.12 4.16
C LEU A 123 12.57 -1.78 3.21
N ILE A 124 12.98 -2.08 1.99
CA ILE A 124 12.10 -2.69 0.99
C ILE A 124 11.67 -4.09 1.44
N GLN A 125 12.58 -4.86 2.00
CA GLN A 125 12.24 -6.18 2.56
C GLN A 125 11.23 -6.08 3.69
N ASP A 126 11.35 -5.08 4.55
CA ASP A 126 10.38 -4.84 5.62
C ASP A 126 9.02 -4.46 5.07
N VAL A 127 8.98 -3.65 4.02
CA VAL A 127 7.74 -3.30 3.32
C VAL A 127 7.07 -4.56 2.75
N ILE A 128 7.85 -5.44 2.15
CA ILE A 128 7.34 -6.72 1.60
C ILE A 128 6.72 -7.57 2.71
N LYS A 129 7.40 -7.69 3.85
CA LYS A 129 6.88 -8.44 5.00
C LYS A 129 5.59 -7.83 5.53
N ASP A 130 5.53 -6.50 5.59
CA ASP A 130 4.32 -5.81 6.03
C ASP A 130 3.16 -6.06 5.10
N TYR A 131 3.38 -6.10 3.77
CA TYR A 131 2.32 -6.44 2.82
C TYR A 131 1.80 -7.86 3.04
N GLN A 132 2.67 -8.82 3.34
CA GLN A 132 2.24 -10.18 3.69
C GLN A 132 1.37 -10.18 4.94
N ASN A 133 1.78 -9.44 5.97
CA ASN A 133 1.02 -9.33 7.22
C ASN A 133 -0.34 -8.66 6.98
N ILE A 134 -0.39 -7.67 6.11
CA ILE A 134 -1.64 -6.99 5.74
C ILE A 134 -2.60 -7.98 5.08
N GLN A 135 -2.10 -8.82 4.18
CA GLN A 135 -2.93 -9.85 3.54
C GLN A 135 -3.51 -10.82 4.59
N GLU A 136 -2.71 -11.23 5.57
CA GLU A 136 -3.17 -12.08 6.66
C GLU A 136 -4.25 -11.40 7.50
N LYS A 137 -4.10 -10.09 7.76
CA LYS A 137 -5.11 -9.32 8.50
C LYS A 137 -6.45 -9.31 7.77
N TRP A 138 -6.44 -9.13 6.45
CA TRP A 138 -7.66 -9.21 5.65
C TRP A 138 -8.28 -10.59 5.68
N LEU A 139 -7.49 -11.63 5.55
CA LEU A 139 -7.99 -13.02 5.62
C LEU A 139 -8.60 -13.30 6.98
N ASN A 140 -7.95 -12.86 8.07
CA ASN A 140 -8.49 -13.04 9.41
C ASN A 140 -9.82 -12.31 9.59
N TYR A 141 -9.90 -11.07 9.08
CA TYR A 141 -11.17 -10.33 9.12
C TYR A 141 -12.27 -11.09 8.37
N ILE A 142 -11.97 -11.60 7.18
CA ILE A 142 -12.92 -12.34 6.35
C ILE A 142 -13.42 -13.57 7.11
N PHE A 143 -12.51 -14.36 7.69
CA PHE A 143 -12.88 -15.60 8.38
C PHE A 143 -13.70 -15.36 9.64
N MET A 144 -13.45 -14.26 10.34
CA MET A 144 -14.13 -13.96 11.59
C MET A 144 -15.47 -13.23 11.41
N ASN A 145 -15.61 -12.43 10.35
CA ASN A 145 -16.73 -11.51 10.23
C ASN A 145 -17.64 -11.79 9.03
N ILE A 146 -17.14 -12.43 7.97
CA ILE A 146 -17.92 -12.68 6.75
C ILE A 146 -18.39 -14.13 6.70
N GLY A 147 -18.04 -14.86 7.72
CA GLY A 147 -18.74 -16.10 7.99
C GLY A 147 -18.46 -17.21 7.04
N CYS A 148 -17.29 -17.57 6.99
CA CYS A 148 -16.96 -18.79 6.40
C CYS A 148 -17.43 -19.93 7.29
N CYS A 149 -18.44 -20.58 6.90
CA CYS A 149 -18.93 -21.80 7.53
C CYS A 149 -19.41 -21.64 8.94
#